data_b2a80db88e2aa527a37e288e79a63f44
#
_entry.id   b2a80db88e2aa527a37e288e79a63f44
#
_cell.length_a   1.000
_cell.length_b   1.000
_cell.length_c   1.000
_cell.angle_alpha   90.00
_cell.angle_beta   90.00
_cell.angle_gamma   90.00
#
_symmetry.space_group_name_H-M   'P 1'
#
loop_
_entity.id
_entity.type
_entity.pdbx_description
1 polymer ?
#
loop_
_entity_poly.entity_id
_entity_poly.type
_entity_poly.pdbx_seq_one_letter_code
_entity_poly.pdbx_strand_id
1 'polypeptide(L)'
;MLAETDLELVLQELEALRPEVAIIDSIQALHDAELSSAPGSVAQVRECAAALQRLAKRQNTALLLVGHVTKEGALAGPKVLEHLVDAVLTFEGDRFASHRLLRAVKNRFGATHELGVFEMRGQGLEEVDNPSELFLSGERANGVATIVACEGTRPLVVDLQALVSSTSYASPRRTATGIAVNRLHQILAVLEKHMGLPLSRFDCYLAVAGGLDVEEPAADLGVAAAVVASFRDLTLPAGTVLLGELGLGGQLRPVGQLELRLQEAVRLGFRRAVVPGGSGLGPLASGLELELLEAGSITEALVLGLGVNPEDDAT
;
A
#
# COMPACT_ATOMS: atom_id res chain seq x y z
N MET A 1 -18.47 -3.08 -31.31
CA MET A 1 -18.78 -2.19 -30.16
C MET A 1 -20.24 -1.76 -30.32
N LEU A 2 -21.06 -1.92 -29.27
CA LEU A 2 -22.48 -1.53 -29.22
C LEU A 2 -22.58 -0.30 -28.30
N ALA A 3 -23.22 0.77 -28.78
CA ALA A 3 -23.52 1.96 -28.00
C ALA A 3 -25.00 1.92 -27.57
N GLU A 4 -25.27 1.26 -26.46
CA GLU A 4 -26.61 1.01 -25.93
C GLU A 4 -26.62 1.11 -24.40
N THR A 5 -27.72 1.60 -23.85
CA THR A 5 -27.91 1.73 -22.39
C THR A 5 -29.16 0.99 -21.88
N ASP A 6 -30.02 0.56 -22.77
CA ASP A 6 -31.19 -0.25 -22.43
C ASP A 6 -30.74 -1.70 -22.15
N LEU A 7 -31.03 -2.20 -20.94
CA LEU A 7 -30.63 -3.52 -20.51
C LEU A 7 -31.20 -4.64 -21.39
N GLU A 8 -32.47 -4.51 -21.80
CA GLU A 8 -33.12 -5.55 -22.58
C GLU A 8 -32.46 -5.72 -23.95
N LEU A 9 -32.15 -4.59 -24.63
CA LEU A 9 -31.47 -4.60 -25.91
C LEU A 9 -30.04 -5.17 -25.78
N VAL A 10 -29.31 -4.80 -24.73
CA VAL A 10 -27.98 -5.37 -24.45
C VAL A 10 -28.04 -6.88 -24.24
N LEU A 11 -29.04 -7.37 -23.49
CA LEU A 11 -29.21 -8.81 -23.26
C LEU A 11 -29.56 -9.55 -24.57
N GLN A 12 -30.42 -9.00 -25.42
CA GLN A 12 -30.78 -9.58 -26.72
C GLN A 12 -29.55 -9.70 -27.63
N GLU A 13 -28.71 -8.67 -27.72
CA GLU A 13 -27.49 -8.70 -28.51
C GLU A 13 -26.48 -9.73 -27.98
N LEU A 14 -26.28 -9.80 -26.66
CA LEU A 14 -25.41 -10.81 -26.04
C LEU A 14 -25.93 -12.22 -26.29
N GLU A 15 -27.27 -12.43 -26.26
CA GLU A 15 -27.88 -13.73 -26.56
C GLU A 15 -27.67 -14.15 -28.00
N ALA A 16 -27.73 -13.20 -28.93
CA ALA A 16 -27.54 -13.45 -30.36
C ALA A 16 -26.06 -13.72 -30.71
N LEU A 17 -25.15 -12.89 -30.15
CA LEU A 17 -23.72 -12.97 -30.48
C LEU A 17 -23.00 -14.12 -29.77
N ARG A 18 -23.43 -14.51 -28.57
CA ARG A 18 -22.78 -15.52 -27.70
C ARG A 18 -21.26 -15.35 -27.61
N PRO A 19 -20.77 -14.18 -27.19
CA PRO A 19 -19.34 -13.93 -27.16
C PRO A 19 -18.67 -14.77 -26.04
N GLU A 20 -17.39 -15.10 -26.22
CA GLU A 20 -16.60 -15.70 -25.16
C GLU A 20 -16.31 -14.67 -24.03
N VAL A 21 -16.12 -13.40 -24.39
CA VAL A 21 -15.88 -12.28 -23.47
C VAL A 21 -16.78 -11.12 -23.83
N ALA A 22 -17.41 -10.53 -22.82
CA ALA A 22 -18.19 -9.31 -22.95
C ALA A 22 -17.72 -8.27 -21.92
N ILE A 23 -17.59 -7.00 -22.34
CA ILE A 23 -17.21 -5.87 -21.50
C ILE A 23 -18.34 -4.86 -21.50
N ILE A 24 -18.81 -4.49 -20.32
CA ILE A 24 -19.83 -3.46 -20.09
C ILE A 24 -19.16 -2.22 -19.48
N ASP A 25 -19.09 -1.13 -20.23
CA ASP A 25 -18.51 0.13 -19.78
C ASP A 25 -19.52 1.27 -19.96
N SER A 26 -20.20 1.72 -18.89
CA SER A 26 -20.11 1.28 -17.50
C SER A 26 -21.45 0.68 -17.04
N ILE A 27 -21.40 -0.12 -16.00
CA ILE A 27 -22.60 -0.71 -15.40
C ILE A 27 -23.60 0.35 -14.91
N GLN A 28 -23.11 1.55 -14.50
CA GLN A 28 -23.95 2.66 -14.07
C GLN A 28 -24.72 3.33 -15.20
N ALA A 29 -24.29 3.14 -16.46
CA ALA A 29 -24.98 3.69 -17.63
C ALA A 29 -26.19 2.85 -18.03
N LEU A 30 -26.23 1.58 -17.65
CA LEU A 30 -27.34 0.71 -17.97
C LEU A 30 -28.58 1.04 -17.14
N HIS A 31 -29.74 0.86 -17.76
CA HIS A 31 -31.02 0.96 -17.07
C HIS A 31 -31.99 -0.14 -17.50
N ASP A 32 -32.76 -0.61 -16.54
CA ASP A 32 -33.90 -1.48 -16.74
C ASP A 32 -35.16 -0.61 -16.71
N ALA A 33 -35.88 -0.58 -17.82
CA ALA A 33 -37.10 0.22 -17.99
C ALA A 33 -38.27 -0.23 -17.05
N GLU A 34 -38.21 -1.46 -16.55
CA GLU A 34 -39.22 -1.97 -15.59
C GLU A 34 -39.03 -1.39 -14.19
N LEU A 35 -37.87 -0.83 -13.89
CA LEU A 35 -37.58 -0.22 -12.59
C LEU A 35 -37.84 1.29 -12.59
N SER A 36 -38.58 1.77 -11.62
CA SER A 36 -38.88 3.20 -11.46
C SER A 36 -37.72 4.05 -10.94
N SER A 37 -36.60 3.42 -10.57
CA SER A 37 -35.43 4.10 -10.04
C SER A 37 -34.56 4.69 -11.15
N ALA A 38 -33.84 5.78 -10.85
CA ALA A 38 -32.98 6.46 -11.85
C ALA A 38 -31.80 5.58 -12.26
N PRO A 39 -31.30 5.72 -13.52
CA PRO A 39 -30.05 5.09 -13.96
C PRO A 39 -28.90 5.39 -12.99
N GLY A 40 -28.01 4.42 -12.76
CA GLY A 40 -26.89 4.54 -11.82
C GLY A 40 -27.27 4.42 -10.33
N SER A 41 -28.55 4.34 -9.99
CA SER A 41 -28.97 4.05 -8.61
C SER A 41 -28.57 2.64 -8.17
N VAL A 42 -28.51 2.41 -6.85
CA VAL A 42 -28.18 1.10 -6.27
C VAL A 42 -29.09 0.00 -6.79
N ALA A 43 -30.40 0.26 -6.93
CA ALA A 43 -31.37 -0.70 -7.41
C ALA A 43 -31.10 -1.05 -8.89
N GLN A 44 -30.92 -0.06 -9.75
CA GLN A 44 -30.62 -0.26 -11.17
C GLN A 44 -29.33 -1.04 -11.38
N VAL A 45 -28.23 -0.61 -10.77
CA VAL A 45 -26.94 -1.27 -10.92
C VAL A 45 -26.99 -2.73 -10.46
N ARG A 46 -27.69 -3.00 -9.36
CA ARG A 46 -27.83 -4.35 -8.83
C ARG A 46 -28.64 -5.27 -9.76
N GLU A 47 -29.79 -4.81 -10.24
CA GLU A 47 -30.63 -5.61 -11.11
C GLU A 47 -30.03 -5.81 -12.49
N CYS A 48 -29.45 -4.76 -13.10
CA CYS A 48 -28.71 -4.90 -14.36
C CYS A 48 -27.56 -5.89 -14.25
N ALA A 49 -26.75 -5.79 -13.19
CA ALA A 49 -25.64 -6.72 -12.98
C ALA A 49 -26.13 -8.17 -12.74
N ALA A 50 -27.23 -8.36 -12.00
CA ALA A 50 -27.79 -9.68 -11.76
C ALA A 50 -28.37 -10.31 -13.05
N ALA A 51 -29.01 -9.53 -13.92
CA ALA A 51 -29.51 -9.99 -15.22
C ALA A 51 -28.35 -10.39 -16.15
N LEU A 52 -27.32 -9.56 -16.27
CA LEU A 52 -26.14 -9.85 -17.05
C LEU A 52 -25.39 -11.10 -16.54
N GLN A 53 -25.26 -11.25 -15.21
CA GLN A 53 -24.65 -12.42 -14.60
C GLN A 53 -25.43 -13.71 -14.93
N ARG A 54 -26.76 -13.67 -14.85
CA ARG A 54 -27.60 -14.83 -15.22
C ARG A 54 -27.37 -15.24 -16.67
N LEU A 55 -27.31 -14.27 -17.59
CA LEU A 55 -27.03 -14.53 -19.00
C LEU A 55 -25.64 -15.10 -19.21
N ALA A 56 -24.61 -14.45 -18.63
CA ALA A 56 -23.22 -14.87 -18.75
C ALA A 56 -23.01 -16.33 -18.28
N LYS A 57 -23.63 -16.71 -17.15
CA LYS A 57 -23.59 -18.09 -16.64
C LYS A 57 -24.29 -19.10 -17.58
N ARG A 58 -25.42 -18.73 -18.19
CA ARG A 58 -26.13 -19.62 -19.15
C ARG A 58 -25.29 -19.85 -20.42
N GLN A 59 -24.58 -18.86 -20.88
CA GLN A 59 -23.83 -18.90 -22.13
C GLN A 59 -22.35 -19.24 -21.95
N ASN A 60 -21.86 -19.33 -20.71
CA ASN A 60 -20.44 -19.49 -20.40
C ASN A 60 -19.58 -18.35 -20.95
N THR A 61 -20.09 -17.12 -20.87
CA THR A 61 -19.42 -15.89 -21.28
C THR A 61 -18.65 -15.32 -20.10
N ALA A 62 -17.38 -14.95 -20.30
CA ALA A 62 -16.63 -14.15 -19.33
C ALA A 62 -17.09 -12.70 -19.38
N LEU A 63 -17.66 -12.19 -18.28
CA LEU A 63 -18.25 -10.86 -18.20
C LEU A 63 -17.40 -9.92 -17.36
N LEU A 64 -16.95 -8.81 -17.95
CA LEU A 64 -16.26 -7.71 -17.25
C LEU A 64 -17.24 -6.53 -17.11
N LEU A 65 -17.52 -6.16 -15.87
CA LEU A 65 -18.31 -4.99 -15.53
C LEU A 65 -17.38 -3.85 -15.10
N VAL A 66 -17.30 -2.78 -15.89
CA VAL A 66 -16.56 -1.59 -15.53
C VAL A 66 -17.47 -0.68 -14.74
N GLY A 67 -16.99 -0.16 -13.62
CA GLY A 67 -17.72 0.73 -12.74
C GLY A 67 -16.85 1.82 -12.14
N HIS A 68 -17.46 2.94 -11.78
CA HIS A 68 -16.77 4.09 -11.18
C HIS A 68 -17.09 4.17 -9.69
N VAL A 69 -16.06 4.48 -8.88
CA VAL A 69 -16.23 4.82 -7.47
C VAL A 69 -16.55 6.31 -7.35
N THR A 70 -17.70 6.65 -6.77
CA THR A 70 -18.04 8.05 -6.53
C THR A 70 -17.73 8.44 -5.08
N LYS A 71 -17.12 9.60 -4.89
CA LYS A 71 -16.77 10.14 -3.57
C LYS A 71 -18.00 10.49 -2.70
N GLU A 72 -19.18 10.62 -3.29
CA GLU A 72 -20.37 11.20 -2.62
C GLU A 72 -21.49 10.20 -2.34
N GLY A 73 -21.30 8.91 -2.57
CA GLY A 73 -22.28 7.88 -2.17
C GLY A 73 -23.64 7.90 -2.88
N ALA A 74 -23.88 8.82 -3.83
CA ALA A 74 -25.15 8.94 -4.55
C ALA A 74 -25.33 7.92 -5.68
N LEU A 75 -24.21 7.45 -6.28
CA LEU A 75 -24.18 6.38 -7.28
C LEU A 75 -23.72 5.08 -6.64
N ALA A 76 -24.31 3.97 -7.06
CA ALA A 76 -23.94 2.64 -6.57
C ALA A 76 -22.46 2.37 -6.79
N GLY A 77 -21.70 2.33 -5.71
CA GLY A 77 -20.27 1.99 -5.73
C GLY A 77 -20.04 0.48 -5.86
N PRO A 78 -18.78 0.04 -6.02
CA PRO A 78 -18.38 -1.36 -6.19
C PRO A 78 -18.91 -2.31 -5.11
N LYS A 79 -19.10 -1.85 -3.88
CA LYS A 79 -19.61 -2.65 -2.75
C LYS A 79 -20.96 -3.33 -3.02
N VAL A 80 -21.79 -2.73 -3.87
CA VAL A 80 -23.10 -3.30 -4.25
C VAL A 80 -22.92 -4.57 -5.11
N LEU A 81 -21.84 -4.60 -5.93
CA LEU A 81 -21.55 -5.67 -6.86
C LEU A 81 -20.65 -6.76 -6.28
N GLU A 82 -19.94 -6.50 -5.19
CA GLU A 82 -18.98 -7.43 -4.59
C GLU A 82 -19.58 -8.81 -4.30
N HIS A 83 -20.86 -8.86 -3.92
CA HIS A 83 -21.55 -10.12 -3.63
C HIS A 83 -22.01 -10.88 -4.89
N LEU A 84 -22.13 -10.18 -6.01
CA LEU A 84 -22.62 -10.74 -7.27
C LEU A 84 -21.51 -11.29 -8.16
N VAL A 85 -20.31 -10.68 -8.11
CA VAL A 85 -19.20 -11.00 -9.00
C VAL A 85 -18.20 -11.97 -8.35
N ASP A 86 -17.44 -12.69 -9.17
CA ASP A 86 -16.45 -13.67 -8.72
C ASP A 86 -15.10 -13.02 -8.38
N ALA A 87 -14.76 -11.93 -9.05
CA ALA A 87 -13.56 -11.13 -8.79
C ALA A 87 -13.89 -9.64 -8.79
N VAL A 88 -13.17 -8.85 -7.97
CA VAL A 88 -13.21 -7.39 -7.95
C VAL A 88 -11.79 -6.91 -8.05
N LEU A 89 -11.51 -6.15 -9.11
CA LEU A 89 -10.25 -5.47 -9.34
C LEU A 89 -10.47 -3.98 -9.20
N THR A 90 -9.58 -3.32 -8.48
CA THR A 90 -9.65 -1.88 -8.26
C THR A 90 -8.39 -1.21 -8.81
N PHE A 91 -8.57 -0.16 -9.62
CA PHE A 91 -7.50 0.75 -9.98
C PHE A 91 -7.39 1.86 -8.94
N GLU A 92 -6.23 1.95 -8.31
CA GLU A 92 -5.88 2.99 -7.33
C GLU A 92 -4.81 3.90 -7.93
N GLY A 93 -4.79 5.17 -7.54
CA GLY A 93 -3.74 6.10 -7.97
C GLY A 93 -4.02 7.52 -7.53
N ASP A 94 -2.97 8.25 -7.22
CA ASP A 94 -3.05 9.68 -6.96
C ASP A 94 -3.18 10.46 -8.28
N ARG A 95 -3.82 11.63 -8.20
CA ARG A 95 -3.98 12.53 -9.36
C ARG A 95 -2.65 13.09 -9.88
N PHE A 96 -1.66 13.15 -9.00
CA PHE A 96 -0.34 13.71 -9.28
C PHE A 96 0.72 12.66 -9.57
N ALA A 97 0.44 11.37 -9.30
CA ALA A 97 1.34 10.27 -9.61
C ALA A 97 1.07 9.70 -11.00
N SER A 98 2.13 9.42 -11.76
CA SER A 98 2.04 8.79 -13.09
C SER A 98 1.65 7.32 -13.00
N HIS A 99 1.86 6.68 -11.85
CA HIS A 99 1.57 5.26 -11.66
C HIS A 99 0.12 4.98 -11.26
N ARG A 100 -0.33 3.77 -11.58
CA ARG A 100 -1.62 3.20 -11.19
C ARG A 100 -1.40 1.82 -10.62
N LEU A 101 -2.07 1.54 -9.51
CA LEU A 101 -2.03 0.24 -8.84
C LEU A 101 -3.29 -0.53 -9.19
N LEU A 102 -3.14 -1.75 -9.67
CA LEU A 102 -4.25 -2.68 -9.90
C LEU A 102 -4.26 -3.71 -8.78
N ARG A 103 -5.28 -3.67 -7.94
CA ARG A 103 -5.40 -4.54 -6.77
C ARG A 103 -6.62 -5.47 -6.90
N ALA A 104 -6.43 -6.74 -6.55
CA ALA A 104 -7.53 -7.67 -6.39
C ALA A 104 -8.13 -7.53 -4.98
N VAL A 105 -9.34 -6.96 -4.87
CA VAL A 105 -10.06 -6.82 -3.59
C VAL A 105 -10.83 -8.11 -3.26
N LYS A 106 -11.29 -8.82 -4.28
CA LYS A 106 -11.96 -10.12 -4.18
C LYS A 106 -11.54 -11.02 -5.33
N ASN A 107 -11.29 -12.29 -5.03
CA ASN A 107 -11.04 -13.30 -6.06
C ASN A 107 -11.50 -14.68 -5.53
N ARG A 108 -12.55 -15.27 -6.10
CA ARG A 108 -13.07 -16.58 -5.67
C ARG A 108 -12.18 -17.75 -6.08
N PHE A 109 -11.37 -17.57 -7.12
CA PHE A 109 -10.61 -18.63 -7.76
C PHE A 109 -9.10 -18.49 -7.62
N GLY A 110 -8.63 -17.48 -6.89
CA GLY A 110 -7.21 -17.19 -6.72
C GLY A 110 -6.90 -16.28 -5.54
N ALA A 111 -5.66 -15.87 -5.47
CA ALA A 111 -5.18 -14.96 -4.43
C ALA A 111 -5.76 -13.54 -4.60
N THR A 112 -5.95 -12.85 -3.48
CA THR A 112 -6.31 -11.42 -3.44
C THR A 112 -5.11 -10.53 -3.08
N HIS A 113 -3.92 -11.13 -3.01
CA HIS A 113 -2.72 -10.47 -2.52
C HIS A 113 -1.76 -10.06 -3.64
N GLU A 114 -2.23 -10.04 -4.89
CA GLU A 114 -1.43 -9.64 -6.02
C GLU A 114 -1.67 -8.17 -6.34
N LEU A 115 -0.58 -7.46 -6.66
CA LEU A 115 -0.57 -6.06 -7.04
C LEU A 115 0.07 -5.91 -8.42
N GLY A 116 -0.67 -5.37 -9.37
CA GLY A 116 -0.13 -4.87 -10.64
C GLY A 116 0.25 -3.39 -10.51
N VAL A 117 1.42 -3.02 -10.98
CA VAL A 117 1.85 -1.61 -11.02
C VAL A 117 2.01 -1.19 -12.47
N PHE A 118 1.33 -0.11 -12.84
CA PHE A 118 1.32 0.44 -14.19
C PHE A 118 1.71 1.91 -14.16
N GLU A 119 2.34 2.38 -15.21
CA GLU A 119 2.61 3.79 -15.43
C GLU A 119 1.73 4.33 -16.57
N MET A 120 1.16 5.52 -16.36
CA MET A 120 0.40 6.21 -17.39
C MET A 120 1.36 6.95 -18.32
N ARG A 121 1.52 6.47 -19.55
CA ARG A 121 2.35 7.08 -20.58
C ARG A 121 1.51 7.63 -21.73
N GLY A 122 2.15 8.30 -22.67
CA GLY A 122 1.46 8.88 -23.82
C GLY A 122 0.69 7.87 -24.70
N GLN A 123 1.03 6.60 -24.63
CA GLN A 123 0.38 5.51 -25.37
C GLN A 123 -0.62 4.70 -24.52
N GLY A 124 -0.79 5.05 -23.24
CA GLY A 124 -1.70 4.38 -22.31
C GLY A 124 -1.01 3.86 -21.05
N LEU A 125 -1.59 2.83 -20.44
CA LEU A 125 -1.02 2.15 -19.27
C LEU A 125 0.03 1.14 -19.73
N GLU A 126 1.24 1.24 -19.20
CA GLU A 126 2.34 0.30 -19.39
C GLU A 126 2.68 -0.36 -18.05
N GLU A 127 2.93 -1.66 -18.06
CA GLU A 127 3.36 -2.39 -16.87
C GLU A 127 4.75 -1.93 -16.41
N VAL A 128 4.94 -1.80 -15.11
CA VAL A 128 6.23 -1.45 -14.51
C VAL A 128 6.91 -2.71 -14.00
N ASP A 129 8.01 -3.10 -14.65
CA ASP A 129 8.75 -4.32 -14.32
C ASP A 129 9.35 -4.26 -12.91
N ASN A 130 9.85 -3.09 -12.50
CA ASN A 130 10.46 -2.86 -11.19
C ASN A 130 9.74 -1.73 -10.43
N PRO A 131 8.60 -2.02 -9.77
CA PRO A 131 7.82 -0.99 -9.08
C PRO A 131 8.56 -0.30 -7.94
N SER A 132 9.51 -0.99 -7.31
CA SER A 132 10.29 -0.40 -6.21
C SER A 132 11.08 0.85 -6.64
N GLU A 133 11.46 0.97 -7.92
CA GLU A 133 12.12 2.17 -8.43
C GLU A 133 11.23 3.42 -8.36
N LEU A 134 9.91 3.26 -8.38
CA LEU A 134 8.95 4.37 -8.24
C LEU A 134 8.87 4.90 -6.80
N PHE A 135 9.24 4.06 -5.83
CA PHE A 135 9.11 4.32 -4.40
C PHE A 135 10.44 4.58 -3.71
N LEU A 136 11.54 4.58 -4.46
CA LEU A 136 12.86 4.97 -4.01
C LEU A 136 13.16 6.40 -4.46
N SER A 137 13.48 7.29 -3.54
CA SER A 137 13.85 8.68 -3.87
C SER A 137 15.24 8.78 -4.52
N GLY A 138 16.07 7.77 -4.31
CA GLY A 138 17.46 7.75 -4.78
C GLY A 138 18.38 8.75 -4.08
N GLU A 139 17.84 9.64 -3.27
CA GLU A 139 18.56 10.68 -2.56
C GLU A 139 18.85 10.28 -1.11
N ARG A 140 20.07 10.54 -0.68
CA ARG A 140 20.44 10.43 0.72
C ARG A 140 20.17 11.77 1.39
N ALA A 141 19.18 11.80 2.26
CA ALA A 141 18.84 12.97 3.04
C ALA A 141 18.60 12.60 4.50
N ASN A 142 18.72 13.59 5.38
CA ASN A 142 18.33 13.42 6.77
C ASN A 142 16.83 13.10 6.85
N GLY A 143 16.49 12.17 7.73
CA GLY A 143 15.10 11.79 7.90
C GLY A 143 14.54 10.83 6.83
N VAL A 144 15.39 10.26 5.98
CA VAL A 144 15.00 9.21 5.02
C VAL A 144 15.39 7.84 5.54
N ALA A 145 14.45 6.90 5.51
CA ALA A 145 14.66 5.50 5.87
C ALA A 145 14.02 4.58 4.84
N THR A 146 14.69 3.52 4.47
CA THR A 146 14.17 2.55 3.50
C THR A 146 13.64 1.31 4.20
N ILE A 147 12.45 0.90 3.82
CA ILE A 147 11.78 -0.33 4.27
C ILE A 147 11.52 -1.27 3.10
N VAL A 148 11.09 -2.49 3.41
CA VAL A 148 10.46 -3.37 2.42
C VAL A 148 9.04 -3.67 2.88
N ALA A 149 8.07 -3.05 2.25
CA ALA A 149 6.66 -3.32 2.45
C ALA A 149 6.22 -4.53 1.63
N CYS A 150 5.23 -5.29 2.11
CA CYS A 150 4.59 -6.34 1.33
C CYS A 150 3.15 -5.98 1.03
N GLU A 151 2.85 -5.86 -0.23
CA GLU A 151 1.48 -5.83 -0.73
C GLU A 151 1.07 -7.26 -1.10
N GLY A 152 0.47 -7.94 -0.12
CA GLY A 152 0.19 -9.37 -0.22
C GLY A 152 1.44 -10.23 -0.29
N THR A 153 1.75 -10.78 -1.46
CA THR A 153 2.97 -11.57 -1.71
C THR A 153 4.03 -10.79 -2.48
N ARG A 154 3.75 -9.55 -2.86
CA ARG A 154 4.70 -8.72 -3.62
C ARG A 154 5.48 -7.81 -2.68
N PRO A 155 6.79 -8.01 -2.51
CA PRO A 155 7.62 -7.09 -1.75
C PRO A 155 7.91 -5.83 -2.57
N LEU A 156 7.89 -4.68 -1.92
CA LEU A 156 8.20 -3.38 -2.50
C LEU A 156 9.19 -2.67 -1.59
N VAL A 157 10.30 -2.24 -2.13
CA VAL A 157 11.25 -1.39 -1.40
C VAL A 157 10.79 0.05 -1.50
N VAL A 158 10.63 0.70 -0.35
CA VAL A 158 9.94 1.99 -0.24
C VAL A 158 10.71 2.92 0.70
N ASP A 159 10.90 4.17 0.31
CA ASP A 159 11.45 5.20 1.18
C ASP A 159 10.37 5.88 2.01
N LEU A 160 10.68 6.03 3.29
CA LEU A 160 9.94 6.84 4.25
C LEU A 160 10.71 8.14 4.47
N GLN A 161 10.00 9.26 4.46
CA GLN A 161 10.58 10.58 4.68
C GLN A 161 9.93 11.22 5.91
N ALA A 162 10.71 11.55 6.91
CA ALA A 162 10.26 12.27 8.09
C ALA A 162 10.89 13.66 8.16
N LEU A 163 10.09 14.63 8.60
CA LEU A 163 10.55 15.97 8.96
C LEU A 163 10.12 16.26 10.39
N VAL A 164 11.10 16.46 11.26
CA VAL A 164 10.89 16.83 12.66
C VAL A 164 11.49 18.22 12.88
N SER A 165 10.67 19.16 13.33
CA SER A 165 11.10 20.54 13.56
C SER A 165 10.48 21.09 14.85
N SER A 166 11.13 22.06 15.49
CA SER A 166 10.58 22.73 16.68
C SER A 166 9.24 23.36 16.33
N THR A 167 8.21 23.11 17.18
CA THR A 167 6.89 23.71 16.94
C THR A 167 6.87 25.18 17.36
N SER A 168 6.20 26.00 16.55
CA SER A 168 5.84 27.37 16.89
C SER A 168 4.37 27.49 17.37
N TYR A 169 3.65 26.37 17.45
CA TYR A 169 2.24 26.29 17.82
C TYR A 169 2.06 25.86 19.28
N ALA A 170 0.89 26.17 19.83
CA ALA A 170 0.54 25.75 21.18
C ALA A 170 0.42 24.20 21.32
N SER A 171 0.14 23.52 20.22
CA SER A 171 0.12 22.06 20.14
C SER A 171 0.91 21.61 18.90
N PRO A 172 1.83 20.67 19.05
CA PRO A 172 2.62 20.14 17.94
C PRO A 172 1.73 19.48 16.88
N ARG A 173 2.10 19.70 15.62
CA ARG A 173 1.42 19.10 14.48
C ARG A 173 1.99 17.70 14.18
N ARG A 174 1.12 16.77 13.90
CA ARG A 174 1.48 15.43 13.48
C ARG A 174 0.68 15.04 12.26
N THR A 175 1.38 14.85 11.15
CA THR A 175 0.77 14.53 9.86
C THR A 175 1.50 13.33 9.26
N ALA A 176 0.75 12.40 8.72
CA ALA A 176 1.30 11.28 7.98
C ALA A 176 0.54 11.08 6.66
N THR A 177 1.29 10.76 5.62
CA THR A 177 0.77 10.35 4.31
C THR A 177 1.34 8.98 3.99
N GLY A 178 0.45 8.03 3.64
CA GLY A 178 0.83 6.66 3.37
C GLY A 178 1.07 5.79 4.62
N ILE A 179 0.93 6.37 5.83
CA ILE A 179 0.94 5.65 7.12
C ILE A 179 -0.22 6.19 7.97
N ALA A 180 -0.90 5.32 8.69
CA ALA A 180 -1.97 5.75 9.61
C ALA A 180 -1.42 6.69 10.70
N VAL A 181 -2.02 7.88 10.84
CA VAL A 181 -1.58 8.90 11.82
C VAL A 181 -1.57 8.37 13.25
N ASN A 182 -2.51 7.48 13.60
CA ASN A 182 -2.53 6.85 14.92
C ASN A 182 -1.30 5.95 15.14
N ARG A 183 -0.77 5.30 14.08
CA ARG A 183 0.45 4.51 14.18
C ARG A 183 1.66 5.40 14.40
N LEU A 184 1.76 6.51 13.69
CA LEU A 184 2.78 7.52 13.93
C LEU A 184 2.76 8.00 15.40
N HIS A 185 1.59 8.31 15.96
CA HIS A 185 1.46 8.73 17.36
C HIS A 185 2.00 7.67 18.35
N GLN A 186 1.73 6.38 18.10
CA GLN A 186 2.23 5.30 18.94
C GLN A 186 3.77 5.21 18.87
N ILE A 187 4.34 5.30 17.67
CA ILE A 187 5.79 5.26 17.47
C ILE A 187 6.47 6.45 18.15
N LEU A 188 5.94 7.65 18.01
CA LEU A 188 6.45 8.85 18.69
C LEU A 188 6.44 8.69 20.21
N ALA A 189 5.36 8.14 20.77
CA ALA A 189 5.25 7.89 22.21
C ALA A 189 6.28 6.85 22.70
N VAL A 190 6.54 5.80 21.90
CA VAL A 190 7.56 4.79 22.21
C VAL A 190 8.97 5.41 22.18
N LEU A 191 9.28 6.21 21.16
CA LEU A 191 10.57 6.91 21.04
C LEU A 191 10.78 7.89 22.21
N GLU A 192 9.75 8.66 22.57
CA GLU A 192 9.79 9.57 23.71
C GLU A 192 10.05 8.82 25.02
N LYS A 193 9.34 7.70 25.23
CA LYS A 193 9.44 6.91 26.48
C LYS A 193 10.73 6.13 26.62
N HIS A 194 11.21 5.50 25.53
CA HIS A 194 12.31 4.54 25.60
C HIS A 194 13.67 5.13 25.17
N MET A 195 13.65 6.25 24.45
CA MET A 195 14.86 6.94 24.02
C MET A 195 15.03 8.33 24.64
N GLY A 196 14.07 8.82 25.43
CA GLY A 196 14.13 10.13 26.05
C GLY A 196 14.00 11.31 25.11
N LEU A 197 13.58 11.10 23.85
CA LEU A 197 13.46 12.17 22.85
C LEU A 197 12.26 13.08 23.18
N PRO A 198 12.42 14.42 23.28
CA PRO A 198 11.35 15.33 23.66
C PRO A 198 10.39 15.65 22.52
N LEU A 199 9.93 14.61 21.77
CA LEU A 199 9.12 14.75 20.56
C LEU A 199 7.78 15.43 20.80
N SER A 200 7.31 15.49 22.03
CA SER A 200 6.11 16.25 22.43
C SER A 200 6.22 17.76 22.17
N ARG A 201 7.43 18.28 21.90
CA ARG A 201 7.71 19.70 21.61
C ARG A 201 8.01 19.98 20.14
N PHE A 202 7.87 18.97 19.27
CA PHE A 202 8.24 19.07 17.86
C PHE A 202 7.07 18.73 16.96
N ASP A 203 6.96 19.46 15.87
CA ASP A 203 6.12 19.09 14.75
C ASP A 203 6.76 17.88 14.05
N CYS A 204 5.94 16.92 13.63
CA CYS A 204 6.39 15.74 12.92
C CYS A 204 5.52 15.49 11.69
N TYR A 205 6.16 15.44 10.54
CA TYR A 205 5.57 15.14 9.26
C TYR A 205 6.21 13.86 8.72
N LEU A 206 5.39 12.93 8.25
CA LEU A 206 5.84 11.66 7.68
C LEU A 206 5.17 11.47 6.32
N ALA A 207 5.94 11.02 5.34
CA ALA A 207 5.43 10.67 4.02
C ALA A 207 6.07 9.37 3.53
N VAL A 208 5.27 8.55 2.86
CA VAL A 208 5.73 7.41 2.08
C VAL A 208 5.98 7.88 0.65
N ALA A 209 7.15 7.56 0.11
CA ALA A 209 7.50 7.94 -1.25
C ALA A 209 6.51 7.33 -2.27
N GLY A 210 6.22 8.08 -3.34
CA GLY A 210 5.29 7.64 -4.39
C GLY A 210 3.83 7.55 -3.97
N GLY A 211 3.46 7.96 -2.75
CA GLY A 211 2.06 7.95 -2.28
C GLY A 211 1.47 6.57 -2.03
N LEU A 212 2.32 5.55 -1.80
CA LEU A 212 1.87 4.22 -1.42
C LEU A 212 1.31 4.24 0.01
N ASP A 213 0.18 3.59 0.22
CA ASP A 213 -0.35 3.35 1.57
C ASP A 213 0.28 2.08 2.17
N VAL A 214 1.04 2.24 3.25
CA VAL A 214 1.70 1.14 3.98
C VAL A 214 1.00 0.94 5.32
N GLU A 215 0.11 -0.05 5.39
CA GLU A 215 -0.69 -0.32 6.58
C GLU A 215 -0.05 -1.34 7.52
N GLU A 216 1.00 -2.02 7.07
CA GLU A 216 1.60 -3.12 7.80
C GLU A 216 2.57 -2.69 8.92
N PRO A 217 2.57 -3.39 10.07
CA PRO A 217 3.46 -3.08 11.19
C PRO A 217 4.96 -3.25 10.90
N ALA A 218 5.32 -3.99 9.85
CA ALA A 218 6.71 -4.19 9.45
C ALA A 218 7.46 -2.88 9.14
N ALA A 219 6.72 -1.80 8.83
CA ALA A 219 7.25 -0.47 8.55
C ALA A 219 7.67 0.32 9.81
N ASP A 220 7.26 -0.09 11.01
CA ASP A 220 7.41 0.70 12.22
C ASP A 220 8.85 1.09 12.54
N LEU A 221 9.77 0.14 12.39
CA LEU A 221 11.19 0.40 12.62
C LEU A 221 11.73 1.46 11.65
N GLY A 222 11.31 1.40 10.38
CA GLY A 222 11.65 2.41 9.39
C GLY A 222 11.10 3.79 9.73
N VAL A 223 9.83 3.86 10.17
CA VAL A 223 9.21 5.12 10.64
C VAL A 223 9.98 5.68 11.82
N ALA A 224 10.30 4.85 12.82
CA ALA A 224 11.06 5.28 13.99
C ALA A 224 12.44 5.79 13.60
N ALA A 225 13.14 5.08 12.70
CA ALA A 225 14.46 5.48 12.23
C ALA A 225 14.42 6.80 11.43
N ALA A 226 13.44 6.98 10.56
CA ALA A 226 13.25 8.23 9.80
C ALA A 226 13.02 9.43 10.75
N VAL A 227 12.15 9.25 11.77
CA VAL A 227 11.88 10.28 12.78
C VAL A 227 13.14 10.64 13.55
N VAL A 228 13.88 9.65 14.05
CA VAL A 228 15.12 9.90 14.82
C VAL A 228 16.20 10.50 13.95
N ALA A 229 16.36 10.03 12.71
CA ALA A 229 17.29 10.58 11.75
C ALA A 229 16.99 12.04 11.43
N SER A 230 15.73 12.41 11.27
CA SER A 230 15.32 13.80 11.08
C SER A 230 15.55 14.66 12.34
N PHE A 231 15.21 14.12 13.52
CA PHE A 231 15.38 14.84 14.78
C PHE A 231 16.85 15.16 15.10
N ARG A 232 17.76 14.25 14.74
CA ARG A 232 19.18 14.35 15.02
C ARG A 232 20.05 14.79 13.83
N ASP A 233 19.43 15.20 12.73
CA ASP A 233 20.11 15.59 11.47
C ASP A 233 21.06 14.48 10.94
N LEU A 234 20.64 13.22 11.05
CA LEU A 234 21.41 12.05 10.62
C LEU A 234 20.91 11.52 9.28
N THR A 235 21.83 10.86 8.58
CA THR A 235 21.53 10.10 7.36
C THR A 235 21.80 8.62 7.60
N LEU A 236 20.89 7.76 7.19
CA LEU A 236 21.11 6.31 7.27
C LEU A 236 22.28 5.87 6.37
N PRO A 237 23.06 4.86 6.81
CA PRO A 237 24.06 4.24 5.95
C PRO A 237 23.46 3.71 4.65
N ALA A 238 24.17 3.90 3.52
CA ALA A 238 23.71 3.45 2.23
C ALA A 238 23.42 1.94 2.20
N GLY A 239 22.41 1.56 1.40
CA GLY A 239 22.07 0.17 1.19
C GLY A 239 21.55 -0.54 2.44
N THR A 240 20.98 0.21 3.39
CA THR A 240 20.36 -0.32 4.61
C THR A 240 18.85 -0.30 4.50
N VAL A 241 18.20 -1.44 4.77
CA VAL A 241 16.75 -1.55 4.96
C VAL A 241 16.43 -1.84 6.42
N LEU A 242 15.28 -1.38 6.87
CA LEU A 242 14.81 -1.50 8.25
C LEU A 242 13.47 -2.23 8.27
N LEU A 243 13.38 -3.30 9.03
CA LEU A 243 12.20 -4.16 9.10
C LEU A 243 11.91 -4.52 10.55
N GLY A 244 10.70 -4.29 11.02
CA GLY A 244 10.32 -4.67 12.38
C GLY A 244 9.03 -4.03 12.83
N GLU A 245 8.19 -4.80 13.52
CA GLU A 245 7.04 -4.27 14.25
C GLU A 245 7.49 -3.73 15.60
N LEU A 246 7.04 -2.55 15.98
CA LEU A 246 7.37 -1.91 17.24
C LEU A 246 6.26 -2.09 18.27
N GLY A 247 6.55 -2.83 19.34
CA GLY A 247 5.66 -2.94 20.48
C GLY A 247 5.71 -1.71 21.39
N LEU A 248 4.63 -1.44 22.12
CA LEU A 248 4.54 -0.28 23.03
C LEU A 248 5.57 -0.31 24.17
N GLY A 249 6.10 -1.48 24.50
CA GLY A 249 7.20 -1.65 25.47
C GLY A 249 8.58 -1.43 24.87
N GLY A 250 8.71 -0.96 23.62
CA GLY A 250 9.98 -0.73 22.94
C GLY A 250 10.65 -1.97 22.36
N GLN A 251 10.04 -3.16 22.51
CA GLN A 251 10.53 -4.40 21.91
C GLN A 251 10.24 -4.45 20.41
N LEU A 252 11.16 -5.03 19.65
CA LEU A 252 10.92 -5.38 18.25
C LEU A 252 10.32 -6.78 18.15
N ARG A 253 9.34 -6.92 17.26
CA ARG A 253 8.65 -8.17 16.98
C ARG A 253 8.94 -8.66 15.57
N PRO A 254 9.02 -9.98 15.37
CA PRO A 254 9.16 -10.58 14.06
C PRO A 254 8.06 -10.14 13.10
N VAL A 255 8.42 -9.98 11.83
CA VAL A 255 7.50 -9.62 10.74
C VAL A 255 7.28 -10.78 9.80
N GLY A 256 6.10 -10.83 9.17
CA GLY A 256 5.79 -11.84 8.18
C GLY A 256 6.64 -11.70 6.91
N GLN A 257 6.84 -12.83 6.20
CA GLN A 257 7.50 -12.85 4.89
C GLN A 257 8.91 -12.23 4.89
N LEU A 258 9.64 -12.31 5.99
CA LEU A 258 10.94 -11.64 6.14
C LEU A 258 11.93 -12.07 5.05
N GLU A 259 12.00 -13.37 4.73
CA GLU A 259 12.87 -13.89 3.66
C GLU A 259 12.56 -13.22 2.30
N LEU A 260 11.29 -13.15 1.92
CA LEU A 260 10.85 -12.52 0.67
C LEU A 260 11.26 -11.03 0.59
N ARG A 261 11.12 -10.33 1.72
CA ARG A 261 11.54 -8.92 1.83
C ARG A 261 13.04 -8.74 1.65
N LEU A 262 13.82 -9.61 2.28
CA LEU A 262 15.29 -9.55 2.19
C LEU A 262 15.79 -9.92 0.80
N GLN A 263 15.17 -10.90 0.15
CA GLN A 263 15.49 -11.25 -1.25
C GLN A 263 15.27 -10.06 -2.19
N GLU A 264 14.14 -9.34 -2.03
CA GLU A 264 13.87 -8.14 -2.82
C GLU A 264 14.87 -7.02 -2.52
N ALA A 265 15.22 -6.79 -1.27
CA ALA A 265 16.24 -5.81 -0.90
C ALA A 265 17.60 -6.14 -1.57
N VAL A 266 18.04 -7.40 -1.53
CA VAL A 266 19.28 -7.84 -2.18
C VAL A 266 19.21 -7.65 -3.70
N ARG A 267 18.08 -8.01 -4.31
CA ARG A 267 17.85 -7.84 -5.77
C ARG A 267 18.03 -6.37 -6.19
N LEU A 268 17.65 -5.43 -5.33
CA LEU A 268 17.78 -3.99 -5.58
C LEU A 268 19.11 -3.39 -5.09
N GLY A 269 20.05 -4.22 -4.66
CA GLY A 269 21.41 -3.79 -4.33
C GLY A 269 21.60 -3.38 -2.88
N PHE A 270 20.63 -3.56 -2.00
CA PHE A 270 20.82 -3.37 -0.57
C PHE A 270 21.74 -4.44 0.00
N ARG A 271 22.55 -4.07 1.01
CA ARG A 271 23.59 -4.93 1.59
C ARG A 271 23.53 -5.01 3.11
N ARG A 272 22.64 -4.25 3.76
CA ARG A 272 22.41 -4.27 5.21
C ARG A 272 20.93 -4.29 5.51
N ALA A 273 20.55 -5.07 6.52
CA ALA A 273 19.19 -5.08 7.03
C ALA A 273 19.20 -5.10 8.56
N VAL A 274 18.44 -4.19 9.18
CA VAL A 274 18.14 -4.24 10.60
C VAL A 274 16.81 -4.96 10.75
N VAL A 275 16.81 -6.05 11.52
CA VAL A 275 15.65 -6.95 11.66
C VAL A 275 15.44 -7.33 13.13
N PRO A 276 14.23 -7.76 13.50
CA PRO A 276 13.97 -8.27 14.85
C PRO A 276 14.81 -9.53 15.17
N GLY A 277 15.37 -9.60 16.37
CA GLY A 277 16.09 -10.76 16.85
C GLY A 277 15.21 -12.02 16.92
N GLY A 278 15.83 -13.18 16.71
CA GLY A 278 15.13 -14.46 16.72
C GLY A 278 14.20 -14.69 15.52
N SER A 279 14.44 -14.01 14.41
CA SER A 279 13.62 -14.10 13.19
C SER A 279 13.72 -15.45 12.46
N GLY A 280 14.52 -16.40 12.96
CA GLY A 280 14.59 -17.78 12.45
C GLY A 280 15.24 -17.94 11.08
N LEU A 281 15.94 -16.92 10.60
CA LEU A 281 16.55 -16.91 9.25
C LEU A 281 17.81 -17.81 9.13
N GLY A 282 18.36 -18.30 10.24
CA GLY A 282 19.48 -19.27 10.33
C GLY A 282 20.23 -19.58 9.02
N PRO A 283 20.00 -20.76 8.40
CA PRO A 283 20.70 -21.17 7.17
C PRO A 283 20.33 -20.34 5.93
N LEU A 284 19.14 -19.70 5.91
CA LEU A 284 18.67 -18.89 4.76
C LEU A 284 19.45 -17.58 4.65
N ALA A 285 19.87 -17.01 5.77
CA ALA A 285 20.70 -15.81 5.78
C ALA A 285 22.09 -16.03 5.18
N SER A 286 22.63 -17.25 5.25
CA SER A 286 23.97 -17.57 4.73
C SER A 286 24.06 -17.61 3.20
N GLY A 287 22.90 -17.62 2.51
CA GLY A 287 22.83 -17.54 1.04
C GLY A 287 22.56 -16.13 0.49
N LEU A 288 22.21 -15.17 1.36
CA LEU A 288 21.97 -13.78 0.95
C LEU A 288 23.26 -12.96 1.13
N GLU A 289 23.67 -12.23 0.11
CA GLU A 289 24.76 -11.25 0.18
C GLU A 289 24.31 -10.00 0.98
N LEU A 290 23.92 -10.19 2.25
CA LEU A 290 23.32 -9.18 3.10
C LEU A 290 23.83 -9.30 4.52
N GLU A 291 24.32 -8.21 5.08
CA GLU A 291 24.64 -8.10 6.51
C GLU A 291 23.34 -7.97 7.31
N LEU A 292 23.04 -8.99 8.15
CA LEU A 292 21.88 -8.96 9.04
C LEU A 292 22.29 -8.45 10.41
N LEU A 293 21.63 -7.37 10.85
CA LEU A 293 21.77 -6.75 12.14
C LEU A 293 20.50 -7.05 12.96
N GLU A 294 20.58 -8.04 13.84
CA GLU A 294 19.45 -8.44 14.67
C GLU A 294 19.35 -7.57 15.92
N ALA A 295 18.15 -7.09 16.26
CA ALA A 295 17.87 -6.27 17.41
C ALA A 295 16.62 -6.74 18.17
N GLY A 296 16.67 -6.74 19.50
CA GLY A 296 15.55 -7.08 20.38
C GLY A 296 14.69 -5.87 20.77
N SER A 297 15.24 -4.67 20.66
CA SER A 297 14.58 -3.41 21.07
C SER A 297 14.80 -2.29 20.08
N ILE A 298 13.94 -1.26 20.17
CA ILE A 298 14.05 -0.06 19.33
C ILE A 298 15.39 0.65 19.54
N THR A 299 15.86 0.74 20.79
CA THR A 299 17.14 1.36 21.13
C THR A 299 18.30 0.65 20.44
N GLU A 300 18.35 -0.68 20.55
CA GLU A 300 19.37 -1.49 19.91
C GLU A 300 19.33 -1.36 18.37
N ALA A 301 18.12 -1.42 17.79
CA ALA A 301 17.94 -1.30 16.34
C ALA A 301 18.40 0.05 15.81
N LEU A 302 18.14 1.14 16.52
CA LEU A 302 18.56 2.48 16.10
C LEU A 302 20.06 2.69 16.31
N VAL A 303 20.67 2.09 17.33
CA VAL A 303 22.14 2.07 17.46
C VAL A 303 22.77 1.32 16.28
N LEU A 304 22.27 0.15 15.92
CA LEU A 304 22.77 -0.63 14.79
C LEU A 304 22.50 0.05 13.44
N GLY A 305 21.31 0.65 13.27
CA GLY A 305 20.89 1.27 12.01
C GLY A 305 21.45 2.65 11.76
N LEU A 306 21.52 3.51 12.79
CA LEU A 306 21.91 4.92 12.70
C LEU A 306 23.22 5.24 13.42
N GLY A 307 23.71 4.34 14.30
CA GLY A 307 24.85 4.63 15.17
C GLY A 307 24.52 5.60 16.32
N VAL A 308 23.27 5.65 16.76
CA VAL A 308 22.77 6.61 17.77
C VAL A 308 22.78 5.98 19.16
N ASN A 309 23.47 6.57 20.11
CA ASN A 309 23.36 6.17 21.51
C ASN A 309 22.34 7.05 22.24
N PRO A 310 21.47 6.45 23.11
CA PRO A 310 20.51 7.21 23.92
C PRO A 310 21.19 8.22 24.87
N GLU A 311 22.47 7.98 25.23
CA GLU A 311 23.23 8.80 26.15
C GLU A 311 23.79 10.09 25.53
N ASP A 312 23.77 10.20 24.19
CA ASP A 312 24.32 11.36 23.48
C ASP A 312 23.44 12.62 23.63
N ASP A 313 22.21 12.52 24.15
CA ASP A 313 21.27 13.63 24.37
C ASP A 313 21.21 14.11 25.83
N ALA A 314 22.02 13.58 26.74
CA ALA A 314 21.98 13.91 28.19
C ALA A 314 22.81 15.14 28.57
N THR A 315 23.29 15.96 27.59
CA THR A 315 24.07 17.18 27.85
C THR A 315 23.33 18.45 27.46
#